data_e8d828b1858d0f9d4ad3d2ff1c5f80cd
#
_entry.id   e8d828b1858d0f9d4ad3d2ff1c5f80cd
#
_cell.length_a   1.000
_cell.length_b   1.000
_cell.length_c   1.000
_cell.angle_alpha   90.00
_cell.angle_beta   90.00
_cell.angle_gamma   90.00
#
_symmetry.space_group_name_H-M   'P 1'
#
loop_
_entity.id
_entity.type
_entity.pdbx_description
1 polymer ?
#
loop_
_entity_poly.entity_id
_entity_poly.type
_entity_poly.pdbx_seq_one_letter_code
_entity_poly.pdbx_strand_id
1 'polypeptide(L)'
;DKESSKEDQAYAEKLLKSVGSQAGKLQVSVSPVSRQPYKVWPAQHFAKLSDWLIESQGAQLYFLYGPGEEHFIESVKKEMNNDPMPDVGIPDLLQTRALLGKMDIHFGNDNGLRHLAIAAGIPTLGIFGKPSAVSWTPPGPTQHRSVEYDPGCKQSCTYPECEHLSCIRDVPVDEVHQALKKLLNDHVL
;
A
#
# COMPACT_ATOMS: atom_id res chain seq x y z
N ASP A 1 -4.54 -15.24 -16.72
CA ASP A 1 -3.36 -14.60 -16.11
C ASP A 1 -2.47 -14.08 -17.23
N LYS A 2 -2.46 -12.75 -17.42
CA LYS A 2 -1.47 -12.12 -18.31
C LYS A 2 -0.27 -11.77 -17.44
N GLU A 3 0.82 -12.50 -17.61
CA GLU A 3 2.11 -12.10 -17.06
C GLU A 3 2.60 -10.81 -17.73
N SER A 4 3.35 -9.99 -16.99
CA SER A 4 3.99 -8.80 -17.57
C SER A 4 5.01 -9.25 -18.64
N SER A 5 4.97 -8.62 -19.80
CA SER A 5 5.88 -8.92 -20.90
C SER A 5 7.33 -8.51 -20.58
N LYS A 6 8.28 -8.93 -21.44
CA LYS A 6 9.67 -8.44 -21.33
C LYS A 6 9.75 -6.92 -21.50
N GLU A 7 8.85 -6.34 -22.30
CA GLU A 7 8.77 -4.90 -22.53
C GLU A 7 8.28 -4.17 -21.27
N ASP A 8 7.26 -4.73 -20.56
CA ASP A 8 6.79 -4.18 -19.29
C ASP A 8 7.87 -4.24 -18.20
N GLN A 9 8.64 -5.35 -18.16
CA GLN A 9 9.76 -5.50 -17.23
C GLN A 9 10.88 -4.47 -17.52
N ALA A 10 11.23 -4.28 -18.79
CA ALA A 10 12.22 -3.29 -19.20
C ALA A 10 11.75 -1.85 -18.92
N TYR A 11 10.44 -1.58 -19.08
CA TYR A 11 9.84 -0.31 -18.72
C TYR A 11 10.01 -0.03 -17.23
N ALA A 12 9.64 -0.98 -16.36
CA ALA A 12 9.75 -0.85 -14.91
C ALA A 12 11.20 -0.60 -14.47
N GLU A 13 12.16 -1.32 -15.03
CA GLU A 13 13.60 -1.13 -14.75
C GLU A 13 14.09 0.26 -15.15
N LYS A 14 13.73 0.71 -16.35
CA LYS A 14 14.07 2.04 -16.84
C LYS A 14 13.47 3.14 -15.98
N LEU A 15 12.20 2.98 -15.57
CA LEU A 15 11.51 3.92 -14.71
C LEU A 15 12.19 4.03 -13.34
N LEU A 16 12.45 2.90 -12.67
CA LEU A 16 13.13 2.88 -11.37
C LEU A 16 14.52 3.51 -11.46
N LYS A 17 15.27 3.22 -12.51
CA LYS A 17 16.58 3.84 -12.75
C LYS A 17 16.46 5.36 -12.93
N SER A 18 15.44 5.83 -13.63
CA SER A 18 15.24 7.28 -13.88
C SER A 18 14.93 8.07 -12.63
N VAL A 19 14.29 7.44 -11.62
CA VAL A 19 13.97 8.06 -10.32
C VAL A 19 15.04 7.81 -9.26
N GLY A 20 16.17 7.20 -9.61
CA GLY A 20 17.31 7.02 -8.71
C GLY A 20 17.20 5.82 -7.77
N SER A 21 16.44 4.79 -8.15
CA SER A 21 16.39 3.53 -7.38
C SER A 21 17.79 2.91 -7.26
N GLN A 22 18.11 2.44 -6.05
CA GLN A 22 19.40 1.83 -5.71
C GLN A 22 19.22 0.36 -5.37
N ALA A 23 19.99 -0.49 -6.04
CA ALA A 23 20.03 -1.92 -5.72
C ALA A 23 20.51 -2.16 -4.27
N GLY A 24 19.93 -3.15 -3.61
CA GLY A 24 20.27 -3.49 -2.22
C GLY A 24 19.62 -2.61 -1.16
N LYS A 25 18.83 -1.61 -1.55
CA LYS A 25 17.93 -0.88 -0.64
C LYS A 25 16.56 -1.55 -0.62
N LEU A 26 15.91 -1.51 0.54
CA LEU A 26 14.52 -1.96 0.67
C LEU A 26 13.60 -1.12 -0.21
N GLN A 27 12.91 -1.77 -1.16
CA GLN A 27 11.99 -1.11 -2.09
C GLN A 27 10.55 -1.29 -1.59
N VAL A 28 9.89 -0.21 -1.24
CA VAL A 28 8.54 -0.23 -0.65
C VAL A 28 7.57 0.57 -1.52
N SER A 29 6.48 -0.07 -1.96
CA SER A 29 5.38 0.62 -2.59
C SER A 29 4.24 0.87 -1.60
N VAL A 30 3.64 2.05 -1.67
CA VAL A 30 2.54 2.49 -0.79
C VAL A 30 1.38 3.02 -1.63
N SER A 31 0.17 2.55 -1.36
CA SER A 31 -1.05 3.03 -2.01
C SER A 31 -2.08 3.55 -0.99
N PRO A 32 -1.98 4.84 -0.58
CA PRO A 32 -2.89 5.44 0.41
C PRO A 32 -4.21 5.90 -0.21
N VAL A 33 -4.60 5.31 -1.34
CA VAL A 33 -5.69 5.78 -2.20
C VAL A 33 -6.91 4.86 -2.13
N SER A 34 -8.09 5.41 -2.25
CA SER A 34 -9.34 4.71 -2.57
C SER A 34 -10.41 5.69 -2.98
N ARG A 35 -11.28 5.28 -3.90
CA ARG A 35 -12.49 6.05 -4.29
C ARG A 35 -13.62 5.94 -3.26
N GLN A 36 -13.48 5.06 -2.27
CA GLN A 36 -14.48 4.83 -1.24
C GLN A 36 -14.01 5.38 0.10
N PRO A 37 -14.71 6.36 0.70
CA PRO A 37 -14.28 7.00 1.95
C PRO A 37 -14.03 6.01 3.10
N TYR A 38 -14.84 4.95 3.20
CA TYR A 38 -14.69 3.91 4.22
C TYR A 38 -13.49 2.97 4.03
N LYS A 39 -12.69 3.21 2.98
CA LYS A 39 -11.44 2.48 2.69
C LYS A 39 -10.21 3.38 2.80
N VAL A 40 -10.37 4.64 3.19
CA VAL A 40 -9.26 5.59 3.27
C VAL A 40 -8.79 5.74 4.71
N TRP A 41 -7.67 5.11 5.02
CA TRP A 41 -6.98 5.28 6.30
C TRP A 41 -6.36 6.68 6.36
N PRO A 42 -6.34 7.35 7.54
CA PRO A 42 -5.89 8.74 7.64
C PRO A 42 -4.47 8.99 7.13
N ALA A 43 -4.29 10.13 6.44
CA ALA A 43 -3.01 10.51 5.81
C ALA A 43 -1.84 10.58 6.80
N GLN A 44 -2.05 11.14 8.01
CA GLN A 44 -1.04 11.23 9.07
C GLN A 44 -0.55 9.85 9.53
N HIS A 45 -1.39 8.82 9.45
CA HIS A 45 -1.01 7.46 9.82
C HIS A 45 -0.10 6.83 8.76
N PHE A 46 -0.43 7.03 7.46
CA PHE A 46 0.45 6.64 6.36
C PHE A 46 1.79 7.38 6.45
N ALA A 47 1.78 8.66 6.69
CA ALA A 47 2.98 9.48 6.83
C ALA A 47 3.90 8.94 7.94
N LYS A 48 3.36 8.66 9.13
CA LYS A 48 4.12 8.12 10.26
C LYS A 48 4.82 6.80 9.91
N LEU A 49 4.14 5.89 9.22
CA LEU A 49 4.74 4.60 8.83
C LEU A 49 5.71 4.74 7.66
N SER A 50 5.44 5.66 6.74
CA SER A 50 6.35 5.99 5.64
C SER A 50 7.67 6.57 6.16
N ASP A 51 7.61 7.52 7.09
CA ASP A 51 8.79 8.06 7.77
C ASP A 51 9.58 6.98 8.49
N TRP A 52 8.89 6.11 9.24
CA TRP A 52 9.56 5.00 9.91
C TRP A 52 10.27 4.05 8.93
N LEU A 53 9.67 3.72 7.80
CA LEU A 53 10.31 2.88 6.77
C LEU A 53 11.56 3.54 6.20
N ILE A 54 11.50 4.83 5.94
CA ILE A 54 12.65 5.59 5.40
C ILE A 54 13.76 5.70 6.45
N GLU A 55 13.45 6.16 7.66
CA GLU A 55 14.44 6.45 8.72
C GLU A 55 15.03 5.18 9.34
N SER A 56 14.18 4.21 9.66
CA SER A 56 14.59 3.06 10.47
C SER A 56 14.95 1.83 9.63
N GLN A 57 14.41 1.71 8.41
CA GLN A 57 14.66 0.58 7.52
C GLN A 57 15.53 0.97 6.31
N GLY A 58 15.82 2.26 6.11
CA GLY A 58 16.55 2.76 4.96
C GLY A 58 15.83 2.53 3.63
N ALA A 59 14.50 2.45 3.66
CA ALA A 59 13.68 2.13 2.50
C ALA A 59 13.68 3.26 1.46
N GLN A 60 13.63 2.85 0.20
CA GLN A 60 13.21 3.70 -0.91
C GLN A 60 11.70 3.49 -1.11
N LEU A 61 10.92 4.54 -0.82
CA LEU A 61 9.47 4.46 -0.74
C LEU A 61 8.82 5.13 -1.94
N TYR A 62 7.93 4.42 -2.62
CA TYR A 62 7.22 4.85 -3.83
C TYR A 62 5.73 4.90 -3.57
N PHE A 63 5.12 6.06 -3.77
CA PHE A 63 3.67 6.17 -3.77
C PHE A 63 3.10 5.74 -5.12
N LEU A 64 2.07 4.89 -5.07
CA LEU A 64 1.32 4.45 -6.25
C LEU A 64 -0.14 4.89 -6.13
N TYR A 65 -0.69 5.37 -7.23
CA TYR A 65 -2.05 5.90 -7.31
C TYR A 65 -2.62 5.76 -8.72
N GLY A 66 -3.93 5.93 -8.86
CA GLY A 66 -4.61 5.97 -10.15
C GLY A 66 -4.95 7.39 -10.59
N PRO A 67 -5.50 7.55 -11.81
CA PRO A 67 -5.90 8.86 -12.33
C PRO A 67 -6.88 9.58 -11.40
N GLY A 68 -6.57 10.84 -11.04
CA GLY A 68 -7.38 11.68 -10.17
C GLY A 68 -7.23 11.42 -8.67
N GLU A 69 -6.27 10.56 -8.28
CA GLU A 69 -6.01 10.21 -6.89
C GLU A 69 -4.76 10.93 -6.31
N GLU A 70 -4.14 11.84 -7.05
CA GLU A 70 -2.91 12.58 -6.69
C GLU A 70 -3.06 13.33 -5.36
N HIS A 71 -4.25 13.83 -5.07
CA HIS A 71 -4.55 14.57 -3.84
C HIS A 71 -4.36 13.75 -2.56
N PHE A 72 -4.54 12.41 -2.63
CA PHE A 72 -4.23 11.53 -1.48
C PHE A 72 -2.73 11.52 -1.19
N ILE A 73 -1.92 11.41 -2.24
CA ILE A 73 -0.46 11.41 -2.12
C ILE A 73 0.03 12.73 -1.53
N GLU A 74 -0.47 13.85 -2.03
CA GLU A 74 -0.10 15.17 -1.52
C GLU A 74 -0.55 15.36 -0.06
N SER A 75 -1.68 14.80 0.34
CA SER A 75 -2.13 14.82 1.73
C SER A 75 -1.19 14.05 2.66
N VAL A 76 -0.69 12.90 2.22
CA VAL A 76 0.29 12.11 3.00
C VAL A 76 1.64 12.84 3.08
N LYS A 77 2.15 13.33 1.94
CA LYS A 77 3.43 14.07 1.88
C LYS A 77 3.48 15.28 2.79
N LYS A 78 2.36 16.01 2.95
CA LYS A 78 2.26 17.16 3.86
C LYS A 78 2.49 16.81 5.33
N GLU A 79 2.18 15.57 5.71
CA GLU A 79 2.32 15.06 7.07
C GLU A 79 3.66 14.34 7.31
N MET A 80 4.44 14.09 6.24
CA MET A 80 5.73 13.41 6.32
C MET A 80 6.85 14.36 6.71
N ASN A 81 7.88 13.80 7.39
CA ASN A 81 9.13 14.48 7.70
C ASN A 81 10.25 14.15 6.71
N ASN A 82 10.10 13.07 5.95
CA ASN A 82 11.08 12.58 4.99
C ASN A 82 10.51 12.59 3.57
N ASP A 83 11.38 12.80 2.59
CA ASP A 83 10.97 12.76 1.19
C ASP A 83 10.88 11.29 0.70
N PRO A 84 9.75 10.90 0.08
CA PRO A 84 9.68 9.65 -0.65
C PRO A 84 10.51 9.73 -1.94
N MET A 85 10.62 8.61 -2.65
CA MET A 85 11.19 8.60 -4.00
C MET A 85 10.38 9.50 -4.94
N PRO A 86 11.01 10.04 -6.01
CA PRO A 86 10.30 10.81 -7.02
C PRO A 86 9.09 10.05 -7.59
N ASP A 87 8.11 10.80 -8.05
CA ASP A 87 6.88 10.26 -8.62
C ASP A 87 7.18 9.35 -9.82
N VAL A 88 6.64 8.15 -9.80
CA VAL A 88 6.74 7.16 -10.89
C VAL A 88 5.59 7.29 -11.91
N GLY A 89 4.72 8.27 -11.72
CA GLY A 89 3.55 8.50 -12.57
C GLY A 89 2.50 7.40 -12.47
N ILE A 90 1.69 7.29 -13.52
CA ILE A 90 0.60 6.30 -13.63
C ILE A 90 0.87 5.41 -14.84
N PRO A 91 1.71 4.35 -14.68
CA PRO A 91 1.92 3.37 -15.74
C PRO A 91 0.62 2.61 -16.07
N ASP A 92 0.56 1.97 -17.21
CA ASP A 92 -0.56 1.07 -17.51
C ASP A 92 -0.58 -0.14 -16.55
N LEU A 93 -1.63 -0.96 -16.64
CA LEU A 93 -1.87 -2.04 -15.70
C LEU A 93 -0.74 -3.09 -15.66
N LEU A 94 -0.18 -3.45 -16.83
CA LEU A 94 0.88 -4.46 -16.94
C LEU A 94 2.23 -3.90 -16.54
N GLN A 95 2.49 -2.65 -16.87
CA GLN A 95 3.66 -1.89 -16.43
C GLN A 95 3.63 -1.67 -14.91
N THR A 96 2.47 -1.34 -14.33
CA THR A 96 2.29 -1.21 -12.88
C THR A 96 2.54 -2.55 -12.17
N ARG A 97 2.05 -3.67 -12.73
CA ARG A 97 2.33 -5.00 -12.19
C ARG A 97 3.84 -5.32 -12.26
N ALA A 98 4.50 -4.99 -13.38
CA ALA A 98 5.94 -5.18 -13.51
C ALA A 98 6.74 -4.32 -12.51
N LEU A 99 6.32 -3.07 -12.31
CA LEU A 99 6.89 -2.17 -11.30
C LEU A 99 6.72 -2.73 -9.89
N LEU A 100 5.52 -3.20 -9.53
CA LEU A 100 5.25 -3.84 -8.24
C LEU A 100 6.11 -5.08 -8.04
N GLY A 101 6.36 -5.88 -9.09
CA GLY A 101 7.25 -7.04 -9.03
C GLY A 101 8.74 -6.71 -8.75
N LYS A 102 9.12 -5.44 -8.76
CA LYS A 102 10.45 -4.95 -8.35
C LYS A 102 10.48 -4.42 -6.90
N MET A 103 9.33 -4.42 -6.22
CA MET A 103 9.23 -4.01 -4.83
C MET A 103 9.41 -5.20 -3.91
N ASP A 104 9.96 -4.97 -2.72
CA ASP A 104 10.09 -6.00 -1.69
C ASP A 104 8.79 -6.20 -0.93
N ILE A 105 8.03 -5.12 -0.71
CA ILE A 105 6.69 -5.16 -0.12
C ILE A 105 5.77 -4.08 -0.70
N HIS A 106 4.47 -4.30 -0.52
CA HIS A 106 3.43 -3.30 -0.75
C HIS A 106 2.55 -3.15 0.48
N PHE A 107 2.26 -1.92 0.92
CA PHE A 107 1.20 -1.69 1.88
C PHE A 107 0.27 -0.54 1.47
N GLY A 108 -0.98 -0.60 1.91
CA GLY A 108 -1.94 0.42 1.51
C GLY A 108 -3.37 0.08 1.91
N ASN A 109 -4.29 0.92 1.44
CA ASN A 109 -5.72 0.67 1.56
C ASN A 109 -6.14 -0.54 0.72
N ASP A 110 -7.35 -1.04 0.98
CA ASP A 110 -8.01 -2.02 0.11
C ASP A 110 -8.38 -1.37 -1.23
N ASN A 111 -7.55 -1.61 -2.25
CA ASN A 111 -7.69 -1.05 -3.59
C ASN A 111 -7.10 -1.98 -4.67
N GLY A 112 -7.24 -1.57 -5.94
CA GLY A 112 -6.74 -2.33 -7.09
C GLY A 112 -5.22 -2.53 -7.12
N LEU A 113 -4.43 -1.57 -6.63
CA LEU A 113 -2.97 -1.66 -6.59
C LEU A 113 -2.49 -2.77 -5.67
N ARG A 114 -3.16 -2.96 -4.51
CA ARG A 114 -2.88 -4.09 -3.63
C ARG A 114 -3.14 -5.43 -4.34
N HIS A 115 -4.22 -5.56 -5.10
CA HIS A 115 -4.50 -6.77 -5.86
C HIS A 115 -3.48 -7.02 -6.97
N LEU A 116 -2.96 -5.97 -7.59
CA LEU A 116 -1.84 -6.08 -8.54
C LEU A 116 -0.54 -6.52 -7.85
N ALA A 117 -0.27 -6.02 -6.64
CA ALA A 117 0.89 -6.45 -5.86
C ALA A 117 0.81 -7.94 -5.47
N ILE A 118 -0.38 -8.42 -5.08
CA ILE A 118 -0.64 -9.84 -4.86
C ILE A 118 -0.39 -10.64 -6.14
N ALA A 119 -0.89 -10.17 -7.29
CA ALA A 119 -0.67 -10.81 -8.58
C ALA A 119 0.79 -10.73 -9.08
N ALA A 120 1.56 -9.75 -8.62
CA ALA A 120 3.00 -9.65 -8.86
C ALA A 120 3.83 -10.58 -7.95
N GLY A 121 3.20 -11.21 -6.95
CA GLY A 121 3.82 -12.19 -6.07
C GLY A 121 4.64 -11.60 -4.91
N ILE A 122 4.50 -10.30 -4.63
CA ILE A 122 5.22 -9.65 -3.53
C ILE A 122 4.40 -9.65 -2.23
N PRO A 123 5.05 -9.63 -1.05
CA PRO A 123 4.37 -9.50 0.23
C PRO A 123 3.52 -8.24 0.32
N THR A 124 2.31 -8.36 0.88
CA THR A 124 1.39 -7.22 0.99
C THR A 124 0.79 -7.07 2.37
N LEU A 125 0.59 -5.83 2.81
CA LEU A 125 -0.22 -5.46 3.97
C LEU A 125 -1.38 -4.56 3.53
N GLY A 126 -2.62 -5.04 3.72
CA GLY A 126 -3.83 -4.26 3.46
C GLY A 126 -4.44 -3.70 4.73
N ILE A 127 -4.87 -2.44 4.69
CA ILE A 127 -5.61 -1.79 5.76
C ILE A 127 -7.06 -1.73 5.33
N PHE A 128 -7.94 -2.30 6.17
CA PHE A 128 -9.33 -2.52 5.82
C PHE A 128 -10.28 -1.82 6.77
N GLY A 129 -11.25 -1.12 6.16
CA GLY A 129 -12.49 -0.78 6.82
C GLY A 129 -13.55 -1.85 6.50
N LYS A 130 -14.77 -1.42 6.16
CA LYS A 130 -15.79 -2.31 5.61
C LYS A 130 -15.61 -2.45 4.08
N PRO A 131 -15.81 -3.62 3.45
CA PRO A 131 -16.10 -4.93 4.05
C PRO A 131 -14.85 -5.61 4.65
N SER A 132 -15.06 -6.77 5.30
CA SER A 132 -14.03 -7.54 5.99
C SER A 132 -12.84 -7.94 5.10
N ALA A 133 -11.66 -7.88 5.66
CA ALA A 133 -10.41 -8.33 5.08
C ALA A 133 -10.41 -9.79 4.60
N VAL A 134 -11.16 -10.66 5.28
CA VAL A 134 -11.29 -12.10 4.92
C VAL A 134 -11.73 -12.30 3.48
N SER A 135 -12.60 -11.43 2.95
CA SER A 135 -13.10 -11.54 1.58
C SER A 135 -12.09 -11.15 0.51
N TRP A 136 -11.07 -10.37 0.87
CA TRP A 136 -10.16 -9.72 -0.08
C TRP A 136 -8.67 -10.00 0.17
N THR A 137 -8.38 -10.85 1.17
CA THR A 137 -7.02 -11.33 1.43
C THR A 137 -6.94 -12.81 1.11
N PRO A 138 -5.93 -13.28 0.36
CA PRO A 138 -5.76 -14.70 0.08
C PRO A 138 -5.75 -15.53 1.38
N PRO A 139 -6.47 -16.66 1.42
CA PRO A 139 -6.57 -17.47 2.63
C PRO A 139 -5.26 -18.19 2.96
N GLY A 140 -5.05 -18.50 4.25
CA GLY A 140 -3.93 -19.31 4.75
C GLY A 140 -2.74 -18.48 5.24
N PRO A 141 -1.67 -19.14 5.70
CA PRO A 141 -0.43 -18.51 6.12
C PRO A 141 0.31 -18.01 4.88
N THR A 142 -0.01 -16.82 4.43
CA THR A 142 0.55 -16.23 3.22
C THR A 142 1.40 -15.01 3.56
N GLN A 143 2.19 -14.59 2.58
CA GLN A 143 2.86 -13.30 2.59
C GLN A 143 1.90 -12.11 2.46
N HIS A 144 0.58 -12.35 2.43
CA HIS A 144 -0.45 -11.31 2.31
C HIS A 144 -1.19 -11.18 3.63
N ARG A 145 -1.04 -10.02 4.26
CA ARG A 145 -1.62 -9.71 5.57
C ARG A 145 -2.64 -8.60 5.48
N SER A 146 -3.45 -8.51 6.51
CA SER A 146 -4.45 -7.45 6.66
C SER A 146 -4.56 -7.01 8.11
N VAL A 147 -4.91 -5.74 8.29
CA VAL A 147 -5.33 -5.16 9.57
C VAL A 147 -6.70 -4.56 9.37
N GLU A 148 -7.62 -4.85 10.28
CA GLU A 148 -8.96 -4.27 10.32
C GLU A 148 -9.35 -3.97 11.77
N TYR A 149 -10.24 -3.01 11.95
CA TYR A 149 -10.79 -2.65 13.24
C TYR A 149 -12.32 -2.77 13.22
N ASP A 150 -12.90 -3.40 14.24
CA ASP A 150 -14.34 -3.50 14.40
C ASP A 150 -14.80 -2.58 15.55
N PRO A 151 -15.44 -1.43 15.25
CA PRO A 151 -15.97 -0.53 16.25
C PRO A 151 -17.29 -1.04 16.90
N GLY A 152 -17.66 -2.29 16.66
CA GLY A 152 -18.88 -2.90 17.20
C GLY A 152 -20.13 -2.69 16.35
N CYS A 153 -20.06 -1.96 15.24
CA CYS A 153 -21.20 -1.69 14.34
C CYS A 153 -21.18 -2.52 13.04
N LYS A 154 -20.29 -3.49 12.92
CA LYS A 154 -20.08 -4.25 11.69
C LYS A 154 -21.35 -4.95 11.18
N GLN A 155 -22.17 -5.50 12.08
CA GLN A 155 -23.43 -6.19 11.74
C GLN A 155 -24.59 -5.22 11.46
N SER A 156 -24.55 -4.01 12.01
CA SER A 156 -25.56 -2.96 11.85
C SER A 156 -25.04 -1.76 11.05
N CYS A 157 -24.13 -1.99 10.14
CA CYS A 157 -23.49 -0.93 9.39
C CYS A 157 -24.47 -0.15 8.52
N THR A 158 -24.48 1.16 8.68
CA THR A 158 -25.37 2.09 7.98
C THR A 158 -24.74 2.69 6.70
N TYR A 159 -23.57 2.19 6.27
CA TYR A 159 -22.97 2.70 5.03
C TYR A 159 -23.97 2.56 3.85
N PRO A 160 -24.12 3.58 2.97
CA PRO A 160 -23.28 4.78 2.82
C PRO A 160 -23.58 5.97 3.74
N GLU A 161 -24.60 5.90 4.59
CA GLU A 161 -25.01 7.00 5.49
C GLU A 161 -24.12 7.17 6.73
N CYS A 162 -23.12 6.29 6.88
CA CYS A 162 -22.19 6.34 8.01
C CYS A 162 -21.24 7.54 7.91
N GLU A 163 -21.32 8.47 8.85
CA GLU A 163 -20.49 9.67 8.89
C GLU A 163 -19.19 9.49 9.69
N HIS A 164 -19.18 8.61 10.71
CA HIS A 164 -18.01 8.47 11.58
C HIS A 164 -16.86 7.66 10.97
N LEU A 165 -17.16 6.65 10.14
CA LEU A 165 -16.18 5.77 9.45
C LEU A 165 -15.11 5.18 10.39
N SER A 166 -15.44 4.93 11.66
CA SER A 166 -14.48 4.45 12.68
C SER A 166 -13.81 3.13 12.29
N CYS A 167 -14.48 2.29 11.51
CA CYS A 167 -13.90 1.03 11.03
C CYS A 167 -12.61 1.19 10.21
N ILE A 168 -12.37 2.37 9.64
CA ILE A 168 -11.12 2.68 8.92
C ILE A 168 -10.33 3.76 9.64
N ARG A 169 -10.97 4.80 10.16
CA ARG A 169 -10.28 5.93 10.80
C ARG A 169 -9.56 5.53 12.08
N ASP A 170 -10.16 4.60 12.86
CA ASP A 170 -9.66 4.19 14.16
C ASP A 170 -8.84 2.89 14.09
N VAL A 171 -8.51 2.39 12.89
CA VAL A 171 -7.52 1.30 12.76
C VAL A 171 -6.21 1.75 13.41
N PRO A 172 -5.75 1.05 14.49
CA PRO A 172 -4.62 1.53 15.27
C PRO A 172 -3.31 1.50 14.49
N VAL A 173 -2.59 2.63 14.48
CA VAL A 173 -1.28 2.74 13.81
C VAL A 173 -0.30 1.70 14.32
N ASP A 174 -0.30 1.44 15.62
CA ASP A 174 0.62 0.49 16.25
C ASP A 174 0.36 -0.96 15.80
N GLU A 175 -0.89 -1.35 15.56
CA GLU A 175 -1.22 -2.66 14.99
C GLU A 175 -0.74 -2.78 13.55
N VAL A 176 -0.95 -1.75 12.72
CA VAL A 176 -0.44 -1.73 11.34
C VAL A 176 1.09 -1.76 11.36
N HIS A 177 1.74 -1.01 12.25
CA HIS A 177 3.19 -1.01 12.42
C HIS A 177 3.73 -2.40 12.80
N GLN A 178 3.12 -3.08 13.78
CA GLN A 178 3.53 -4.43 14.16
C GLN A 178 3.33 -5.45 13.03
N ALA A 179 2.21 -5.35 12.31
CA ALA A 179 1.95 -6.20 11.15
C ALA A 179 3.00 -5.97 10.04
N LEU A 180 3.39 -4.71 9.80
CA LEU A 180 4.39 -4.34 8.81
C LEU A 180 5.79 -4.85 9.21
N LYS A 181 6.20 -4.68 10.48
CA LYS A 181 7.45 -5.26 11.01
C LYS A 181 7.49 -6.77 10.83
N LYS A 182 6.40 -7.44 11.19
CA LYS A 182 6.32 -8.89 11.05
C LYS A 182 6.38 -9.33 9.58
N LEU A 183 5.76 -8.57 8.66
CA LEU A 183 5.82 -8.84 7.23
C LEU A 183 7.26 -8.74 6.70
N LEU A 184 7.99 -7.69 7.11
CA LEU A 184 9.39 -7.48 6.74
C LEU A 184 10.28 -8.61 7.27
N ASN A 185 10.17 -8.96 8.54
CA ASN A 185 10.98 -10.00 9.16
C ASN A 185 10.73 -11.39 8.57
N ASP A 186 9.50 -11.70 8.21
CA ASP A 186 9.14 -13.05 7.73
C ASP A 186 9.47 -13.26 6.24
N HIS A 187 9.58 -12.17 5.44
CA HIS A 187 9.62 -12.30 3.98
C HIS A 187 10.71 -11.48 3.27
N VAL A 188 11.36 -10.53 3.95
CA VAL A 188 12.28 -9.58 3.30
C VAL A 188 13.65 -9.55 3.97
N LEU A 189 13.72 -9.48 5.31
CA LEU A 189 14.96 -9.39 6.10
C LEU A 189 15.43 -10.77 6.57
#